data_f17e47a74328f663e25a40732fba4862
#
_entry.id   f17e47a74328f663e25a40732fba4862
#
_cell.length_a   1.000
_cell.length_b   1.000
_cell.length_c   1.000
_cell.angle_alpha   90.00
_cell.angle_beta   90.00
_cell.angle_gamma   90.00
#
_symmetry.space_group_name_H-M   'P 1'
#
loop_
_entity.id
_entity.type
_entity.pdbx_description
1 polymer ?
#
loop_
_entity_poly.entity_id
_entity_poly.type
_entity_poly.pdbx_seq_one_letter_code
_entity_poly.pdbx_strand_id
1 'polypeptide(L)'
;MQLLVLAWAQAMLDLNLTQAAYLQAGTAIGVMAGAVLAARCVSLVNAPKVLSAGIGLGLALPLMTLVHTWPWALALTLALGMLGGFFVVPMNAMLQARGVKLLSAGRSISVQNTCENSSVLLLLSAYSLLVFLHVPVQGLIWALAALIATGMCAMTWRYRQISRGAVVSG
;
A
#
# COMPACT_ATOMS: atom_id res chain seq x y z
N MET A 1 7.24 -0.96 1.23
CA MET A 1 7.31 0.52 1.13
C MET A 1 8.52 1.09 1.88
N GLN A 2 8.74 0.76 3.15
CA GLN A 2 9.83 1.36 3.95
C GLN A 2 11.23 1.17 3.33
N LEU A 3 11.58 -0.04 2.89
CA LEU A 3 12.87 -0.32 2.23
C LEU A 3 13.03 0.45 0.92
N LEU A 4 11.94 0.59 0.16
CA LEU A 4 11.96 1.35 -1.09
C LEU A 4 12.21 2.84 -0.86
N VAL A 5 11.57 3.42 0.16
CA VAL A 5 11.78 4.83 0.54
C VAL A 5 13.23 5.06 0.95
N LEU A 6 13.81 4.13 1.72
CA LEU A 6 15.22 4.22 2.15
C LEU A 6 16.17 4.14 0.96
N ALA A 7 16.00 3.13 0.09
CA ALA A 7 16.82 2.95 -1.09
C ALA A 7 16.69 4.13 -2.07
N TRP A 8 15.48 4.66 -2.25
CA TRP A 8 15.23 5.83 -3.07
C TRP A 8 15.90 7.09 -2.51
N ALA A 9 15.76 7.33 -1.20
CA ALA A 9 16.35 8.49 -0.55
C ALA A 9 17.87 8.51 -0.68
N GLN A 10 18.52 7.35 -0.56
CA GLN A 10 19.97 7.23 -0.71
C GLN A 10 20.41 7.33 -2.18
N ALA A 11 19.70 6.67 -3.10
CA ALA A 11 20.11 6.59 -4.50
C ALA A 11 19.81 7.85 -5.33
N MET A 12 18.74 8.58 -4.99
CA MET A 12 18.24 9.70 -5.82
C MET A 12 18.42 11.07 -5.17
N LEU A 13 18.49 11.13 -3.85
CA LEU A 13 18.58 12.39 -3.11
C LEU A 13 19.94 12.56 -2.39
N ASP A 14 20.82 11.57 -2.50
CA ASP A 14 22.15 11.55 -1.84
C ASP A 14 22.06 11.85 -0.33
N LEU A 15 20.95 11.41 0.30
CA LEU A 15 20.67 11.70 1.70
C LEU A 15 21.41 10.74 2.61
N ASN A 16 21.92 11.30 3.71
CA ASN A 16 22.47 10.52 4.81
C ASN A 16 21.39 9.60 5.42
N LEU A 17 21.82 8.49 6.03
CA LEU A 17 20.92 7.51 6.67
C LEU A 17 19.97 8.16 7.67
N THR A 18 20.44 9.18 8.41
CA THR A 18 19.61 9.95 9.36
C THR A 18 18.48 10.71 8.65
N GLN A 19 18.79 11.36 7.53
CA GLN A 19 17.78 12.09 6.75
C GLN A 19 16.77 11.13 6.10
N ALA A 20 17.23 9.99 5.62
CA ALA A 20 16.34 8.94 5.10
C ALA A 20 15.41 8.39 6.20
N ALA A 21 15.89 8.30 7.45
CA ALA A 21 15.05 7.93 8.60
C ALA A 21 13.96 8.97 8.90
N TYR A 22 14.22 10.26 8.70
CA TYR A 22 13.17 11.30 8.81
C TYR A 22 12.08 11.15 7.74
N LEU A 23 12.42 10.75 6.52
CA LEU A 23 11.42 10.44 5.49
C LEU A 23 10.55 9.24 5.87
N GLN A 24 11.15 8.24 6.50
CA GLN A 24 10.38 7.10 7.04
C GLN A 24 9.45 7.52 8.19
N ALA A 25 9.93 8.39 9.10
CA ALA A 25 9.09 8.95 10.15
C ALA A 25 7.92 9.76 9.57
N GLY A 26 8.16 10.56 8.52
CA GLY A 26 7.12 11.26 7.76
C GLY A 26 6.09 10.30 7.17
N THR A 27 6.54 9.20 6.56
CA THR A 27 5.66 8.14 6.04
C THR A 27 4.80 7.54 7.17
N ALA A 28 5.39 7.24 8.33
CA ALA A 28 4.67 6.67 9.47
C ALA A 28 3.60 7.64 10.02
N ILE A 29 3.93 8.92 10.14
CA ILE A 29 2.97 9.98 10.52
C ILE A 29 1.83 10.05 9.49
N GLY A 30 2.16 10.00 8.21
CA GLY A 30 1.17 9.93 7.13
C GLY A 30 0.23 8.74 7.28
N VAL A 31 0.77 7.54 7.52
CA VAL A 31 -0.04 6.31 7.73
C VAL A 31 -0.98 6.48 8.93
N MET A 32 -0.50 7.03 10.05
CA MET A 32 -1.35 7.29 11.21
C MET A 32 -2.47 8.28 10.90
N ALA A 33 -2.17 9.39 10.23
CA ALA A 33 -3.17 10.37 9.82
C ALA A 33 -4.20 9.76 8.87
N GLY A 34 -3.76 9.00 7.87
CA GLY A 34 -4.63 8.28 6.93
C GLY A 34 -5.52 7.26 7.62
N ALA A 35 -4.98 6.51 8.58
CA ALA A 35 -5.71 5.54 9.38
C ALA A 35 -6.84 6.20 10.20
N VAL A 36 -6.53 7.32 10.88
CA VAL A 36 -7.52 8.08 11.66
C VAL A 36 -8.61 8.65 10.77
N LEU A 37 -8.25 9.22 9.60
CA LEU A 37 -9.21 9.73 8.63
C LEU A 37 -10.11 8.62 8.10
N ALA A 38 -9.53 7.46 7.75
CA ALA A 38 -10.29 6.31 7.29
C ALA A 38 -11.28 5.82 8.36
N ALA A 39 -10.84 5.72 9.62
CA ALA A 39 -11.70 5.29 10.73
C ALA A 39 -12.88 6.24 10.96
N ARG A 40 -12.70 7.54 10.70
CA ARG A 40 -13.77 8.55 10.85
C ARG A 40 -14.70 8.66 9.64
N CYS A 41 -14.15 8.51 8.42
CA CYS A 41 -14.87 8.84 7.18
C CYS A 41 -15.42 7.61 6.45
N VAL A 42 -14.88 6.41 6.71
CA VAL A 42 -15.21 5.20 5.95
C VAL A 42 -15.97 4.22 6.83
N SER A 43 -17.25 4.01 6.54
CA SER A 43 -18.01 2.92 7.15
C SER A 43 -17.65 1.58 6.49
N LEU A 44 -17.81 0.47 7.23
CA LEU A 44 -17.56 -0.90 6.73
C LEU A 44 -18.32 -1.22 5.44
N VAL A 45 -19.53 -0.65 5.26
CA VAL A 45 -20.35 -0.83 4.06
C VAL A 45 -19.72 -0.15 2.84
N ASN A 46 -19.03 0.97 3.03
CA ASN A 46 -18.36 1.74 1.97
C ASN A 46 -16.89 1.36 1.77
N ALA A 47 -16.36 0.43 2.58
CA ALA A 47 -14.98 -0.01 2.48
C ALA A 47 -14.54 -0.42 1.05
N PRO A 48 -15.38 -1.10 0.23
CA PRO A 48 -14.99 -1.42 -1.15
C PRO A 48 -14.74 -0.21 -2.04
N LYS A 49 -15.33 0.96 -1.72
CA LYS A 49 -15.09 2.20 -2.49
C LYS A 49 -13.68 2.74 -2.29
N VAL A 50 -13.02 2.35 -1.21
CA VAL A 50 -11.63 2.72 -0.90
C VAL A 50 -10.62 1.99 -1.80
N LEU A 51 -11.04 0.96 -2.55
CA LEU A 51 -10.19 0.31 -3.56
C LEU A 51 -9.62 1.31 -4.59
N SER A 52 -10.37 2.38 -4.89
CA SER A 52 -9.88 3.46 -5.75
C SER A 52 -8.68 4.21 -5.16
N ALA A 53 -8.60 4.33 -3.83
CA ALA A 53 -7.43 4.92 -3.17
C ALA A 53 -6.16 4.06 -3.33
N GLY A 54 -6.31 2.73 -3.40
CA GLY A 54 -5.21 1.82 -3.71
C GLY A 54 -4.67 2.00 -5.14
N ILE A 55 -5.53 2.29 -6.11
CA ILE A 55 -5.10 2.66 -7.47
C ILE A 55 -4.33 3.98 -7.42
N GLY A 56 -4.86 4.97 -6.68
CA GLY A 56 -4.18 6.25 -6.46
C GLY A 56 -2.78 6.08 -5.85
N LEU A 57 -2.64 5.16 -4.89
CA LEU A 57 -1.34 4.82 -4.29
C LEU A 57 -0.36 4.28 -5.34
N GLY A 58 -0.81 3.33 -6.20
CA GLY A 58 0.02 2.77 -7.27
C GLY A 58 0.46 3.83 -8.28
N LEU A 59 -0.43 4.76 -8.64
CA LEU A 59 -0.14 5.87 -9.56
C LEU A 59 0.72 6.98 -8.92
N ALA A 60 0.67 7.13 -7.60
CA ALA A 60 1.47 8.13 -6.90
C ALA A 60 2.91 7.68 -6.65
N LEU A 61 3.21 6.38 -6.64
CA LEU A 61 4.57 5.87 -6.45
C LEU A 61 5.57 6.38 -7.50
N PRO A 62 5.27 6.40 -8.80
CA PRO A 62 6.20 6.94 -9.80
C PRO A 62 6.55 8.41 -9.61
N LEU A 63 5.73 9.20 -8.91
CA LEU A 63 6.05 10.59 -8.58
C LEU A 63 7.33 10.71 -7.74
N MET A 64 7.73 9.65 -7.04
CA MET A 64 9.00 9.60 -6.32
C MET A 64 10.19 9.80 -7.26
N THR A 65 10.10 9.38 -8.52
CA THR A 65 11.18 9.54 -9.50
C THR A 65 11.36 10.97 -9.99
N LEU A 66 10.35 11.82 -9.81
CA LEU A 66 10.35 13.24 -10.23
C LEU A 66 10.81 14.19 -9.11
N VAL A 67 10.91 13.70 -7.88
CA VAL A 67 11.23 14.53 -6.73
C VAL A 67 12.72 14.44 -6.44
N HIS A 68 13.38 15.61 -6.47
CA HIS A 68 14.83 15.73 -6.26
C HIS A 68 15.19 16.63 -5.07
N THR A 69 14.20 17.16 -4.34
CA THR A 69 14.43 18.06 -3.20
C THR A 69 13.80 17.55 -1.93
N TRP A 70 14.49 17.73 -0.81
CA TRP A 70 14.10 17.28 0.51
C TRP A 70 12.65 17.65 0.94
N PRO A 71 12.20 18.92 0.83
CA PRO A 71 10.87 19.27 1.32
C PRO A 71 9.75 18.60 0.51
N TRP A 72 9.92 18.48 -0.80
CA TRP A 72 8.96 17.76 -1.65
C TRP A 72 8.99 16.25 -1.40
N ALA A 73 10.17 15.68 -1.10
CA ALA A 73 10.31 14.29 -0.72
C ALA A 73 9.54 13.98 0.57
N LEU A 74 9.65 14.85 1.58
CA LEU A 74 8.92 14.71 2.84
C LEU A 74 7.39 14.83 2.63
N ALA A 75 6.94 15.81 1.86
CA ALA A 75 5.53 15.98 1.54
C ALA A 75 4.97 14.76 0.78
N LEU A 76 5.72 14.23 -0.18
CA LEU A 76 5.33 13.07 -0.96
C LEU A 76 5.26 11.80 -0.12
N THR A 77 6.28 11.53 0.71
CA THR A 77 6.29 10.34 1.59
C THR A 77 5.16 10.39 2.63
N LEU A 78 4.86 11.57 3.15
CA LEU A 78 3.72 11.79 4.04
C LEU A 78 2.39 11.51 3.33
N ALA A 79 2.23 12.02 2.10
CA ALA A 79 1.03 11.80 1.29
C ALA A 79 0.85 10.31 0.91
N LEU A 80 1.93 9.63 0.50
CA LEU A 80 1.92 8.19 0.21
C LEU A 80 1.59 7.38 1.46
N GLY A 81 2.15 7.75 2.61
CA GLY A 81 1.80 7.14 3.90
C GLY A 81 0.32 7.31 4.21
N MET A 82 -0.21 8.53 4.04
CA MET A 82 -1.62 8.85 4.29
C MET A 82 -2.57 8.05 3.39
N LEU A 83 -2.28 7.95 2.09
CA LEU A 83 -3.04 7.12 1.15
C LEU A 83 -2.97 5.64 1.54
N GLY A 84 -1.80 5.16 1.93
CA GLY A 84 -1.60 3.79 2.40
C GLY A 84 -2.42 3.47 3.65
N GLY A 85 -2.35 4.31 4.68
CA GLY A 85 -3.14 4.16 5.91
C GLY A 85 -4.64 4.25 5.66
N PHE A 86 -5.06 5.20 4.83
CA PHE A 86 -6.46 5.37 4.44
C PHE A 86 -7.02 4.15 3.70
N PHE A 87 -6.20 3.45 2.93
CA PHE A 87 -6.57 2.24 2.21
C PHE A 87 -6.55 0.99 3.12
N VAL A 88 -5.46 0.77 3.85
CA VAL A 88 -5.21 -0.48 4.57
C VAL A 88 -6.18 -0.70 5.73
N VAL A 89 -6.52 0.35 6.49
CA VAL A 89 -7.35 0.24 7.70
C VAL A 89 -8.76 -0.26 7.40
N PRO A 90 -9.56 0.35 6.50
CA PRO A 90 -10.91 -0.14 6.21
C PRO A 90 -10.91 -1.50 5.50
N MET A 91 -9.89 -1.79 4.70
CA MET A 91 -9.76 -3.10 4.06
C MET A 91 -9.52 -4.21 5.06
N ASN A 92 -8.61 -4.01 6.03
CA ASN A 92 -8.37 -4.97 7.11
C ASN A 92 -9.61 -5.13 8.01
N ALA A 93 -10.28 -4.04 8.37
CA ALA A 93 -11.51 -4.08 9.15
C ALA A 93 -12.61 -4.89 8.45
N MET A 94 -12.80 -4.68 7.14
CA MET A 94 -13.76 -5.43 6.33
C MET A 94 -13.40 -6.93 6.24
N LEU A 95 -12.12 -7.23 6.05
CA LEU A 95 -11.62 -8.59 5.97
C LEU A 95 -11.86 -9.34 7.28
N GLN A 96 -11.56 -8.71 8.41
CA GLN A 96 -11.81 -9.26 9.74
C GLN A 96 -13.31 -9.45 10.00
N ALA A 97 -14.15 -8.47 9.70
CA ALA A 97 -15.59 -8.56 9.91
C ALA A 97 -16.24 -9.69 9.09
N ARG A 98 -15.77 -9.93 7.88
CA ARG A 98 -16.22 -11.06 7.04
C ARG A 98 -15.61 -12.39 7.50
N GLY A 99 -14.36 -12.39 7.88
CA GLY A 99 -13.65 -13.58 8.33
C GLY A 99 -14.25 -14.17 9.61
N VAL A 100 -14.65 -13.31 10.56
CA VAL A 100 -15.34 -13.75 11.79
C VAL A 100 -16.67 -14.43 11.53
N LYS A 101 -17.40 -14.01 10.47
CA LYS A 101 -18.67 -14.63 10.08
C LYS A 101 -18.53 -16.01 9.44
N LEU A 102 -17.42 -16.26 8.76
CA LEU A 102 -17.16 -17.51 8.02
C LEU A 102 -16.29 -18.50 8.81
N LEU A 103 -15.42 -17.97 9.64
CA LEU A 103 -14.45 -18.72 10.45
C LEU A 103 -14.53 -18.18 11.88
N SER A 104 -14.01 -18.92 12.88
CA SER A 104 -13.84 -18.32 14.21
C SER A 104 -12.88 -17.14 14.15
N ALA A 105 -13.03 -16.18 15.09
CA ALA A 105 -12.20 -14.97 15.13
C ALA A 105 -10.69 -15.28 15.11
N GLY A 106 -10.26 -16.28 15.91
CA GLY A 106 -8.86 -16.69 15.95
C GLY A 106 -8.34 -17.26 14.63
N ARG A 107 -9.13 -18.10 13.95
CA ARG A 107 -8.76 -18.65 12.64
C ARG A 107 -8.66 -17.58 11.57
N SER A 108 -9.60 -16.63 11.55
CA SER A 108 -9.58 -15.55 10.59
C SER A 108 -8.32 -14.69 10.72
N ILE A 109 -7.95 -14.30 11.95
CA ILE A 109 -6.74 -13.52 12.22
C ILE A 109 -5.49 -14.31 11.87
N SER A 110 -5.45 -15.62 12.21
CA SER A 110 -4.29 -16.46 11.88
C SER A 110 -4.06 -16.58 10.37
N VAL A 111 -5.11 -16.82 9.59
CA VAL A 111 -5.02 -16.87 8.11
C VAL A 111 -4.57 -15.54 7.56
N GLN A 112 -5.13 -14.42 8.04
CA GLN A 112 -4.73 -13.08 7.60
C GLN A 112 -3.25 -12.83 7.86
N ASN A 113 -2.76 -13.08 9.08
CA ASN A 113 -1.35 -12.89 9.43
C ASN A 113 -0.42 -13.79 8.60
N THR A 114 -0.84 -15.02 8.31
CA THR A 114 -0.05 -15.93 7.47
C THR A 114 0.04 -15.39 6.04
N CYS A 115 -1.07 -14.93 5.47
CA CYS A 115 -1.09 -14.33 4.13
C CYS A 115 -0.26 -13.05 4.07
N GLU A 116 -0.36 -12.18 5.08
CA GLU A 116 0.41 -10.94 5.17
C GLU A 116 1.91 -11.24 5.25
N ASN A 117 2.33 -12.12 6.16
CA ASN A 117 3.73 -12.49 6.32
C ASN A 117 4.30 -13.19 5.07
N SER A 118 3.53 -14.08 4.44
CA SER A 118 3.93 -14.72 3.19
C SER A 118 4.10 -13.70 2.07
N SER A 119 3.19 -12.73 1.97
CA SER A 119 3.29 -11.64 0.99
C SER A 119 4.50 -10.75 1.23
N VAL A 120 4.80 -10.43 2.49
CA VAL A 120 6.01 -9.67 2.87
C VAL A 120 7.27 -10.43 2.48
N LEU A 121 7.35 -11.73 2.78
CA LEU A 121 8.49 -12.57 2.41
C LEU A 121 8.68 -12.65 0.89
N LEU A 122 7.61 -12.85 0.14
CA LEU A 122 7.66 -12.87 -1.34
C LEU A 122 8.14 -11.55 -1.91
N LEU A 123 7.59 -10.43 -1.42
CA LEU A 123 8.00 -9.10 -1.87
C LEU A 123 9.45 -8.79 -1.50
N LEU A 124 9.88 -9.19 -0.29
CA LEU A 124 11.24 -8.99 0.17
C LEU A 124 12.22 -9.82 -0.64
N SER A 125 11.88 -11.08 -0.95
CA SER A 125 12.69 -11.97 -1.80
C SER A 125 12.78 -11.42 -3.23
N ALA A 126 11.67 -10.96 -3.80
CA ALA A 126 11.66 -10.33 -5.12
C ALA A 126 12.50 -9.05 -5.15
N TYR A 127 12.37 -8.20 -4.13
CA TYR A 127 13.20 -7.00 -3.97
C TYR A 127 14.69 -7.36 -3.90
N SER A 128 15.06 -8.34 -3.07
CA SER A 128 16.44 -8.79 -2.89
C SER A 128 17.02 -9.35 -4.19
N LEU A 129 16.22 -10.11 -4.94
CA LEU A 129 16.61 -10.63 -6.24
C LEU A 129 16.84 -9.51 -7.26
N LEU A 130 15.96 -8.53 -7.33
CA LEU A 130 16.10 -7.39 -8.24
C LEU A 130 17.33 -6.53 -7.90
N VAL A 131 17.62 -6.35 -6.60
CA VAL A 131 18.86 -5.68 -6.16
C VAL A 131 20.08 -6.49 -6.55
N PHE A 132 20.06 -7.80 -6.39
CA PHE A 132 21.15 -8.69 -6.81
C PHE A 132 21.38 -8.64 -8.32
N LEU A 133 20.34 -8.50 -9.11
CA LEU A 133 20.41 -8.31 -10.57
C LEU A 133 20.83 -6.87 -10.99
N HIS A 134 21.24 -6.03 -10.03
CA HIS A 134 21.66 -4.65 -10.26
C HIS A 134 20.61 -3.78 -10.97
N VAL A 135 19.32 -4.07 -10.75
CA VAL A 135 18.24 -3.24 -11.29
C VAL A 135 18.27 -1.87 -10.60
N PRO A 136 18.28 -0.76 -11.35
CA PRO A 136 18.29 0.57 -10.76
C PRO A 136 17.03 0.83 -9.91
N VAL A 137 17.16 1.64 -8.85
CA VAL A 137 16.06 1.94 -7.91
C VAL A 137 14.81 2.47 -8.62
N GLN A 138 14.99 3.21 -9.72
CA GLN A 138 13.87 3.64 -10.57
C GLN A 138 13.07 2.46 -11.13
N GLY A 139 13.76 1.43 -11.62
CA GLY A 139 13.11 0.20 -12.10
C GLY A 139 12.32 -0.53 -11.00
N LEU A 140 12.84 -0.54 -9.77
CA LEU A 140 12.14 -1.10 -8.60
C LEU A 140 10.86 -0.32 -8.28
N ILE A 141 10.91 1.03 -8.35
CA ILE A 141 9.73 1.88 -8.13
C ILE A 141 8.66 1.59 -9.18
N TRP A 142 9.03 1.54 -10.46
CA TRP A 142 8.10 1.25 -11.55
C TRP A 142 7.51 -0.17 -11.47
N ALA A 143 8.34 -1.16 -11.13
CA ALA A 143 7.88 -2.54 -10.95
C ALA A 143 6.85 -2.65 -9.81
N LEU A 144 7.12 -2.01 -8.67
CA LEU A 144 6.20 -1.99 -7.53
C LEU A 144 4.92 -1.21 -7.85
N ALA A 145 5.03 -0.07 -8.53
CA ALA A 145 3.89 0.72 -8.97
C ALA A 145 2.98 -0.07 -9.92
N ALA A 146 3.57 -0.75 -10.90
CA ALA A 146 2.84 -1.61 -11.84
C ALA A 146 2.15 -2.78 -11.13
N LEU A 147 2.84 -3.44 -10.18
CA LEU A 147 2.28 -4.54 -9.39
C LEU A 147 1.06 -4.08 -8.58
N ILE A 148 1.17 -2.94 -7.88
CA ILE A 148 0.06 -2.38 -7.10
C ILE A 148 -1.09 -1.96 -8.00
N ALA A 149 -0.80 -1.21 -9.07
CA ALA A 149 -1.83 -0.71 -9.99
C ALA A 149 -2.58 -1.86 -10.67
N THR A 150 -1.88 -2.86 -11.21
CA THR A 150 -2.50 -4.02 -11.88
C THR A 150 -3.29 -4.88 -10.90
N GLY A 151 -2.75 -5.15 -9.71
CA GLY A 151 -3.44 -5.88 -8.65
C GLY A 151 -4.74 -5.19 -8.22
N MET A 152 -4.69 -3.86 -8.02
CA MET A 152 -5.85 -3.07 -7.63
C MET A 152 -6.89 -2.95 -8.76
N CYS A 153 -6.45 -2.80 -10.02
CA CYS A 153 -7.34 -2.82 -11.18
C CYS A 153 -8.06 -4.17 -11.32
N ALA A 154 -7.34 -5.28 -11.19
CA ALA A 154 -7.92 -6.61 -11.24
C ALA A 154 -8.95 -6.83 -10.12
N MET A 155 -8.65 -6.35 -8.92
CA MET A 155 -9.53 -6.48 -7.75
C MET A 155 -10.79 -5.62 -7.89
N THR A 156 -10.66 -4.39 -8.37
CA THR A 156 -11.80 -3.50 -8.63
C THR A 156 -12.67 -4.03 -9.75
N TRP A 157 -12.08 -4.60 -10.80
CA TRP A 157 -12.81 -5.22 -11.91
C TRP A 157 -13.62 -6.43 -11.44
N ARG A 158 -13.01 -7.35 -10.69
CA ARG A 158 -13.70 -8.50 -10.08
C ARG A 158 -14.83 -8.09 -9.16
N TYR A 159 -14.58 -7.09 -8.32
CA TYR A 159 -15.62 -6.57 -7.41
C TYR A 159 -16.83 -6.03 -8.19
N ARG A 160 -16.61 -5.27 -9.28
CA ARG A 160 -17.68 -4.74 -10.13
C ARG A 160 -18.46 -5.86 -10.84
N GLN A 161 -17.80 -6.93 -11.26
CA GLN A 161 -18.49 -8.08 -11.88
C GLN A 161 -19.42 -8.77 -10.88
N ILE A 162 -18.93 -9.05 -9.67
CA ILE A 162 -19.73 -9.71 -8.63
C ILE A 162 -20.94 -8.83 -8.22
N SER A 163 -20.74 -7.53 -8.07
CA SER A 163 -21.84 -6.62 -7.71
C SER A 163 -22.89 -6.48 -8.82
N ARG A 164 -22.51 -6.58 -10.08
CA ARG A 164 -23.46 -6.59 -11.22
C ARG A 164 -24.24 -7.91 -11.31
N GLY A 165 -23.61 -9.03 -11.05
CA GLY A 165 -24.26 -10.34 -11.05
C GLY A 165 -25.31 -10.47 -9.93
N ALA A 166 -25.08 -9.87 -8.77
CA ALA A 166 -26.03 -9.89 -7.65
C ALA A 166 -27.30 -9.05 -7.90
N VAL A 167 -27.23 -8.02 -8.75
CA VAL A 167 -28.39 -7.18 -9.12
C VAL A 167 -29.28 -7.86 -10.17
N VAL A 168 -28.75 -8.76 -10.98
CA VAL A 168 -29.50 -9.45 -12.06
C VAL A 168 -30.23 -10.69 -11.54
N SER A 169 -29.87 -11.22 -10.37
CA SER A 169 -30.44 -12.45 -9.77
C SER A 169 -31.45 -12.20 -8.65
N GLY A 170 -31.78 -10.94 -8.35
CA GLY A 170 -32.83 -10.52 -7.38
C GLY A 170 -33.95 -9.76 -8.03
#